data_04227fca1b9decea069dca214ba74f9e
#
_entry.id   04227fca1b9decea069dca214ba74f9e
#
_cell.length_a   1.000
_cell.length_b   1.000
_cell.length_c   1.000
_cell.angle_alpha   90.00
_cell.angle_beta   90.00
_cell.angle_gamma   90.00
#
_symmetry.space_group_name_H-M   'P 1'
#
loop_
_entity.id
_entity.type
_entity.pdbx_description
1 polymer ?
#
loop_
_entity_poly.entity_id
_entity_poly.type
_entity_poly.pdbx_seq_one_letter_code
_entity_poly.pdbx_strand_id
1 'polypeptide(L)'
;MPNLTDIPGISQIWTRTKGDPRIKIAILDGSADLERSCFQGAKFSQFKPYWSEDIELNEEYYYYLNLYLDFNKEQKDKKDDPDYDKEEAKKEREAFFAPFPPAIRQRIELSSHATHISSTILGQHGTPAPGIAPLCTALNIPISFANDDFISPINLTHAINTAWQWGANIIHIAACHPTQTGVAPDLFARAVKQCQDNNMLIVAPGGNDKGECWCIPSILPGVITVGAMRDDGQPFKFSNYGGEYQNKGVMANGENILGAQPGTEEPIREKGTSCAAPIVTGISALLMSMQLQRGEQPNAEAVREAILNSAIPCNPEEVEEPERCLLGKLNIPGAFQLLTGERLEPHLQPLSYQGVQEPHPRPLSYQGVQ
;
A
#
# COMPACT_ATOMS: atom_id res chain seq x y z
N MET A 1 -11.53 -3.43 13.65
CA MET A 1 -10.27 -3.32 12.90
C MET A 1 -10.42 -2.21 11.87
N PRO A 2 -9.46 -1.32 11.73
CA PRO A 2 -9.59 -0.16 10.85
C PRO A 2 -9.70 -0.57 9.37
N ASN A 3 -10.46 0.23 8.63
CA ASN A 3 -10.59 0.16 7.17
C ASN A 3 -9.87 1.35 6.55
N LEU A 4 -9.69 1.35 5.22
CA LEU A 4 -9.11 2.52 4.53
C LEU A 4 -9.90 3.81 4.80
N THR A 5 -11.22 3.71 5.02
CA THR A 5 -12.09 4.85 5.36
C THR A 5 -11.77 5.48 6.71
N ASP A 6 -11.08 4.76 7.59
CA ASP A 6 -10.71 5.27 8.91
C ASP A 6 -9.43 6.12 8.86
N ILE A 7 -8.70 6.06 7.74
CA ILE A 7 -7.56 6.95 7.49
C ILE A 7 -8.07 8.37 7.26
N PRO A 8 -7.64 9.36 8.08
CA PRO A 8 -8.15 10.72 7.99
C PRO A 8 -8.00 11.32 6.60
N GLY A 9 -9.10 11.78 6.02
CA GLY A 9 -9.13 12.43 4.70
C GLY A 9 -9.47 11.51 3.52
N ILE A 10 -9.40 10.18 3.65
CA ILE A 10 -9.74 9.27 2.53
C ILE A 10 -11.20 9.41 2.14
N SER A 11 -12.12 9.32 3.10
CA SER A 11 -13.55 9.45 2.80
C SER A 11 -13.89 10.80 2.16
N GLN A 12 -13.22 11.88 2.60
CA GLN A 12 -13.43 13.21 2.06
C GLN A 12 -12.90 13.32 0.61
N ILE A 13 -11.69 12.84 0.32
CA ILE A 13 -11.13 12.92 -1.04
C ILE A 13 -11.93 12.05 -2.02
N TRP A 14 -12.50 10.94 -1.56
CA TRP A 14 -13.35 10.07 -2.38
C TRP A 14 -14.68 10.73 -2.78
N THR A 15 -15.14 11.74 -2.07
CA THR A 15 -16.30 12.55 -2.54
C THR A 15 -15.95 13.40 -3.75
N ARG A 16 -14.67 13.69 -3.97
CA ARG A 16 -14.15 14.48 -5.08
C ARG A 16 -13.72 13.61 -6.26
N THR A 17 -12.98 12.54 -5.97
CA THR A 17 -12.47 11.63 -7.00
C THR A 17 -12.14 10.26 -6.43
N LYS A 18 -12.30 9.22 -7.25
CA LYS A 18 -11.82 7.87 -7.01
C LYS A 18 -10.69 7.49 -7.98
N GLY A 19 -10.11 8.50 -8.63
CA GLY A 19 -9.09 8.37 -9.66
C GLY A 19 -9.57 8.76 -11.05
N ASP A 20 -8.63 8.83 -11.97
CA ASP A 20 -8.88 9.10 -13.40
C ASP A 20 -8.09 8.09 -14.24
N PRO A 21 -8.70 7.45 -15.25
CA PRO A 21 -8.02 6.43 -16.05
C PRO A 21 -6.84 6.95 -16.89
N ARG A 22 -6.66 8.26 -16.98
CA ARG A 22 -5.48 8.88 -17.59
C ARG A 22 -4.28 8.91 -16.66
N ILE A 23 -4.50 8.75 -15.35
CA ILE A 23 -3.41 8.59 -14.38
C ILE A 23 -2.95 7.14 -14.40
N LYS A 24 -1.67 6.96 -14.75
CA LYS A 24 -1.02 5.67 -14.94
C LYS A 24 -0.06 5.38 -13.79
N ILE A 25 -0.24 4.24 -13.13
CA ILE A 25 0.57 3.79 -12.00
C ILE A 25 1.33 2.54 -12.41
N ALA A 26 2.66 2.57 -12.40
CA ALA A 26 3.49 1.38 -12.52
C ALA A 26 3.75 0.82 -11.12
N ILE A 27 3.46 -0.47 -10.91
CA ILE A 27 3.66 -1.16 -9.63
C ILE A 27 4.78 -2.19 -9.83
N LEU A 28 5.95 -1.87 -9.26
CA LEU A 28 7.15 -2.70 -9.29
C LEU A 28 7.19 -3.55 -8.01
N ASP A 29 6.81 -4.81 -8.15
CA ASP A 29 6.65 -5.75 -7.03
C ASP A 29 6.87 -7.20 -7.54
N GLY A 30 6.37 -8.20 -6.86
CA GLY A 30 6.15 -9.53 -7.42
C GLY A 30 5.06 -9.54 -8.49
N SER A 31 4.70 -10.73 -8.94
CA SER A 31 3.62 -10.94 -9.92
C SER A 31 2.26 -11.00 -9.22
N ALA A 32 1.42 -10.01 -9.40
CA ALA A 32 0.08 -9.98 -8.81
C ALA A 32 -0.87 -11.00 -9.45
N ASP A 33 -1.82 -11.52 -8.68
CA ASP A 33 -2.94 -12.32 -9.19
C ASP A 33 -4.08 -11.39 -9.64
N LEU A 34 -4.14 -11.13 -10.95
CA LEU A 34 -5.10 -10.22 -11.56
C LEU A 34 -6.53 -10.80 -11.64
N GLU A 35 -6.71 -12.08 -11.36
CA GLU A 35 -8.02 -12.76 -11.46
C GLU A 35 -8.91 -12.51 -10.25
N ARG A 36 -8.41 -11.85 -9.21
CA ARG A 36 -9.20 -11.54 -8.02
C ARG A 36 -10.35 -10.58 -8.34
N SER A 37 -11.50 -10.79 -7.70
CA SER A 37 -12.71 -10.00 -7.94
C SER A 37 -12.49 -8.49 -7.73
N CYS A 38 -11.59 -8.12 -6.83
CA CYS A 38 -11.24 -6.71 -6.59
C CYS A 38 -10.56 -6.03 -7.79
N PHE A 39 -10.06 -6.77 -8.77
CA PHE A 39 -9.49 -6.21 -10.00
C PHE A 39 -10.44 -6.29 -11.20
N GLN A 40 -11.61 -6.91 -11.05
CA GLN A 40 -12.58 -6.97 -12.14
C GLN A 40 -13.12 -5.58 -12.46
N GLY A 41 -12.97 -5.17 -13.73
CA GLY A 41 -13.30 -3.81 -14.18
C GLY A 41 -12.20 -2.77 -13.97
N ALA A 42 -11.14 -3.07 -13.24
CA ALA A 42 -9.96 -2.24 -13.16
C ALA A 42 -9.20 -2.22 -14.49
N LYS A 43 -8.61 -1.07 -14.83
CA LYS A 43 -7.64 -0.97 -15.93
C LYS A 43 -6.27 -1.42 -15.43
N PHE A 44 -6.13 -2.71 -15.16
CA PHE A 44 -4.95 -3.31 -14.57
C PHE A 44 -4.41 -4.41 -15.47
N SER A 45 -3.12 -4.34 -15.80
CA SER A 45 -2.41 -5.33 -16.63
C SER A 45 -1.06 -5.67 -16.01
N GLN A 46 -0.45 -6.75 -16.49
CA GLN A 46 0.87 -7.19 -16.04
C GLN A 46 1.84 -7.23 -17.23
N PHE A 47 3.03 -6.70 -17.00
CA PHE A 47 4.16 -6.80 -17.91
C PHE A 47 4.89 -8.14 -17.70
N LYS A 48 5.31 -8.80 -18.80
CA LYS A 48 6.16 -9.98 -18.73
C LYS A 48 7.61 -9.58 -19.01
N PRO A 49 8.46 -9.44 -17.99
CA PRO A 49 9.84 -9.08 -18.20
C PRO A 49 10.66 -10.26 -18.73
N TYR A 50 11.78 -9.99 -19.40
CA TYR A 50 12.68 -11.01 -19.96
C TYR A 50 13.37 -11.88 -18.92
N TRP A 51 13.44 -11.41 -17.65
CA TRP A 51 14.01 -12.19 -16.53
C TRP A 51 12.97 -13.05 -15.82
N SER A 52 11.70 -13.04 -16.26
CA SER A 52 10.69 -13.89 -15.66
C SER A 52 10.91 -15.34 -16.11
N GLU A 53 11.12 -16.22 -15.14
CA GLU A 53 10.91 -17.63 -15.38
C GLU A 53 9.41 -17.91 -15.35
N ASP A 54 8.92 -18.65 -16.35
CA ASP A 54 7.53 -19.11 -16.35
C ASP A 54 7.41 -20.24 -15.32
N ILE A 55 7.02 -19.89 -14.10
CA ILE A 55 6.50 -20.91 -13.18
C ILE A 55 5.11 -21.25 -13.69
N GLU A 56 4.97 -22.47 -14.18
CA GLU A 56 3.69 -22.97 -14.64
C GLU A 56 2.72 -23.01 -13.45
N LEU A 57 1.59 -22.33 -13.59
CA LEU A 57 0.51 -22.35 -12.59
C LEU A 57 -0.26 -23.66 -12.76
N ASN A 58 0.38 -24.75 -12.41
CA ASN A 58 -0.12 -26.12 -12.52
C ASN A 58 -0.70 -26.63 -11.19
N GLU A 59 -1.12 -27.90 -11.15
CA GLU A 59 -1.70 -28.52 -9.95
C GLU A 59 -0.75 -28.48 -8.75
N GLU A 60 0.57 -28.61 -8.97
CA GLU A 60 1.58 -28.55 -7.92
C GLU A 60 1.64 -27.14 -7.30
N TYR A 61 1.65 -26.09 -8.12
CA TYR A 61 1.60 -24.70 -7.61
C TYR A 61 0.34 -24.45 -6.78
N TYR A 62 -0.83 -24.84 -7.26
CA TYR A 62 -2.09 -24.63 -6.54
C TYR A 62 -2.18 -25.49 -5.27
N TYR A 63 -1.57 -26.65 -5.23
CA TYR A 63 -1.47 -27.46 -4.00
C TYR A 63 -0.72 -26.69 -2.91
N TYR A 64 0.46 -26.16 -3.20
CA TYR A 64 1.24 -25.39 -2.23
C TYR A 64 0.59 -24.04 -1.90
N LEU A 65 -0.06 -23.40 -2.85
CA LEU A 65 -0.81 -22.15 -2.60
C LEU A 65 -1.95 -22.39 -1.60
N ASN A 66 -2.71 -23.47 -1.75
CA ASN A 66 -3.78 -23.80 -0.81
C ASN A 66 -3.23 -24.09 0.60
N LEU A 67 -2.13 -24.83 0.72
CA LEU A 67 -1.46 -25.03 2.00
C LEU A 67 -1.05 -23.69 2.64
N TYR A 68 -0.52 -22.78 1.86
CA TYR A 68 -0.13 -21.45 2.33
C TYR A 68 -1.33 -20.62 2.82
N LEU A 69 -2.45 -20.67 2.12
CA LEU A 69 -3.67 -19.97 2.51
C LEU A 69 -4.25 -20.53 3.81
N ASP A 70 -4.29 -21.86 3.97
CA ASP A 70 -4.75 -22.51 5.18
C ASP A 70 -3.83 -22.17 6.36
N PHE A 71 -2.51 -22.22 6.17
CA PHE A 71 -1.54 -21.83 7.19
C PHE A 71 -1.73 -20.37 7.64
N ASN A 72 -1.92 -19.42 6.70
CA ASN A 72 -2.16 -18.03 7.04
C ASN A 72 -3.45 -17.84 7.84
N LYS A 73 -4.48 -18.60 7.53
CA LYS A 73 -5.75 -18.58 8.25
C LYS A 73 -5.57 -19.03 9.70
N GLU A 74 -4.86 -20.15 9.91
CA GLU A 74 -4.53 -20.65 11.26
C GLU A 74 -3.66 -19.66 12.05
N GLN A 75 -2.67 -19.05 11.41
CA GLN A 75 -1.79 -18.06 12.05
C GLN A 75 -2.53 -16.79 12.45
N LYS A 76 -3.58 -16.40 11.70
CA LYS A 76 -4.40 -15.25 12.05
C LYS A 76 -5.12 -15.44 13.37
N ASP A 77 -5.68 -16.63 13.59
CA ASP A 77 -6.40 -16.95 14.83
C ASP A 77 -5.45 -17.00 16.04
N LYS A 78 -4.18 -17.45 15.83
CA LYS A 78 -3.15 -17.45 16.87
C LYS A 78 -2.64 -16.05 17.25
N LYS A 79 -2.59 -15.10 16.32
CA LYS A 79 -2.08 -13.72 16.59
C LYS A 79 -2.93 -12.93 17.58
N ASP A 80 -4.19 -13.31 17.75
CA ASP A 80 -5.10 -12.70 18.72
C ASP A 80 -5.00 -13.34 20.12
N ASP A 81 -4.16 -14.41 20.28
CA ASP A 81 -3.90 -15.05 21.55
C ASP A 81 -2.94 -14.21 22.41
N PRO A 82 -3.28 -13.92 23.69
CA PRO A 82 -2.40 -13.22 24.62
C PRO A 82 -1.03 -13.87 24.83
N ASP A 83 -0.95 -15.19 24.66
CA ASP A 83 0.27 -15.99 24.85
C ASP A 83 1.08 -16.17 23.54
N TYR A 84 0.76 -15.39 22.49
CA TYR A 84 1.43 -15.46 21.18
C TYR A 84 2.93 -15.18 21.25
N ASP A 85 3.75 -16.22 21.01
CA ASP A 85 5.20 -16.13 20.94
C ASP A 85 5.68 -15.91 19.50
N LYS A 86 6.30 -14.77 19.25
CA LYS A 86 6.81 -14.39 17.92
C LYS A 86 7.97 -15.25 17.42
N GLU A 87 8.82 -15.73 18.33
CA GLU A 87 9.95 -16.57 17.97
C GLU A 87 9.48 -18.00 17.65
N GLU A 88 8.48 -18.49 18.37
CA GLU A 88 7.84 -19.76 18.06
C GLU A 88 7.10 -19.70 16.73
N ALA A 89 6.33 -18.65 16.48
CA ALA A 89 5.63 -18.42 15.21
C ALA A 89 6.59 -18.33 14.01
N LYS A 90 7.78 -17.74 14.20
CA LYS A 90 8.82 -17.72 13.18
C LYS A 90 9.33 -19.12 12.86
N LYS A 91 9.60 -19.93 13.89
CA LYS A 91 10.03 -21.32 13.71
C LYS A 91 8.96 -22.17 13.04
N GLU A 92 7.69 -22.01 13.44
CA GLU A 92 6.56 -22.67 12.79
C GLU A 92 6.48 -22.32 11.30
N ARG A 93 6.66 -21.03 10.95
CA ARG A 93 6.68 -20.58 9.56
C ARG A 93 7.83 -21.18 8.77
N GLU A 94 9.04 -21.22 9.34
CA GLU A 94 10.21 -21.83 8.69
C GLU A 94 10.00 -23.34 8.46
N ALA A 95 9.48 -24.04 9.46
CA ALA A 95 9.16 -25.46 9.36
C ALA A 95 8.06 -25.74 8.32
N PHE A 96 7.05 -24.88 8.26
CA PHE A 96 5.98 -24.97 7.28
C PHE A 96 6.51 -24.85 5.84
N PHE A 97 7.40 -23.91 5.58
CA PHE A 97 7.95 -23.69 4.26
C PHE A 97 9.06 -24.67 3.86
N ALA A 98 9.64 -25.41 4.81
CA ALA A 98 10.75 -26.33 4.54
C ALA A 98 10.48 -27.36 3.41
N PRO A 99 9.27 -27.95 3.27
CA PRO A 99 8.96 -28.88 2.20
C PRO A 99 8.63 -28.23 0.86
N PHE A 100 8.47 -26.90 0.78
CA PHE A 100 8.09 -26.23 -0.47
C PHE A 100 9.26 -26.20 -1.46
N PRO A 101 9.04 -26.49 -2.75
CA PRO A 101 10.03 -26.20 -3.78
C PRO A 101 10.38 -24.70 -3.73
N PRO A 102 11.68 -24.32 -3.71
CA PRO A 102 12.08 -22.92 -3.51
C PRO A 102 11.44 -21.94 -4.48
N ALA A 103 11.36 -22.28 -5.78
CA ALA A 103 10.74 -21.43 -6.79
C ALA A 103 9.24 -21.23 -6.57
N ILE A 104 8.51 -22.29 -6.18
CA ILE A 104 7.08 -22.22 -5.86
C ILE A 104 6.85 -21.36 -4.61
N ARG A 105 7.63 -21.59 -3.55
CA ARG A 105 7.59 -20.78 -2.34
C ARG A 105 7.74 -19.32 -2.65
N GLN A 106 8.82 -18.96 -3.35
CA GLN A 106 9.11 -17.57 -3.70
C GLN A 106 7.99 -16.97 -4.57
N ARG A 107 7.48 -17.71 -5.55
CA ARG A 107 6.36 -17.27 -6.38
C ARG A 107 5.11 -16.97 -5.54
N ILE A 108 4.78 -17.83 -4.57
CA ILE A 108 3.62 -17.63 -3.68
C ILE A 108 3.84 -16.39 -2.80
N GLU A 109 4.99 -16.25 -2.14
CA GLU A 109 5.29 -15.12 -1.26
C GLU A 109 5.27 -13.79 -2.02
N LEU A 110 5.91 -13.72 -3.19
CA LEU A 110 5.92 -12.53 -4.03
C LEU A 110 4.55 -12.19 -4.61
N SER A 111 3.79 -13.21 -5.05
CA SER A 111 2.43 -13.00 -5.55
C SER A 111 1.49 -12.54 -4.46
N SER A 112 1.62 -13.08 -3.25
CA SER A 112 0.85 -12.67 -2.07
C SER A 112 1.10 -11.19 -1.77
N HIS A 113 2.35 -10.78 -1.72
CA HIS A 113 2.75 -9.40 -1.49
C HIS A 113 2.21 -8.47 -2.59
N ALA A 114 2.49 -8.78 -3.86
CA ALA A 114 2.09 -7.94 -4.98
C ALA A 114 0.57 -7.81 -5.14
N THR A 115 -0.18 -8.88 -4.88
CA THR A 115 -1.65 -8.87 -4.94
C THR A 115 -2.22 -7.98 -3.84
N HIS A 116 -1.67 -8.07 -2.62
CA HIS A 116 -2.05 -7.23 -1.50
C HIS A 116 -1.77 -5.74 -1.80
N ILE A 117 -0.56 -5.40 -2.20
CA ILE A 117 -0.15 -4.03 -2.52
C ILE A 117 -0.99 -3.44 -3.66
N SER A 118 -1.16 -4.21 -4.75
CA SER A 118 -1.94 -3.76 -5.91
C SER A 118 -3.41 -3.52 -5.55
N SER A 119 -4.00 -4.37 -4.70
CA SER A 119 -5.39 -4.19 -4.26
C SER A 119 -5.55 -2.97 -3.37
N THR A 120 -4.60 -2.67 -2.49
CA THR A 120 -4.60 -1.45 -1.67
C THR A 120 -4.63 -0.18 -2.53
N ILE A 121 -4.00 -0.21 -3.73
CA ILE A 121 -4.03 0.92 -4.67
C ILE A 121 -5.31 0.93 -5.50
N LEU A 122 -5.68 -0.22 -6.13
CA LEU A 122 -6.60 -0.30 -7.26
C LEU A 122 -7.89 -1.08 -7.01
N GLY A 123 -7.99 -1.76 -5.87
CA GLY A 123 -9.15 -2.61 -5.57
C GLY A 123 -10.46 -1.87 -5.77
N GLN A 124 -11.38 -2.49 -6.52
CA GLN A 124 -12.66 -1.88 -6.84
C GLN A 124 -13.54 -1.76 -5.59
N HIS A 125 -14.23 -0.63 -5.44
CA HIS A 125 -15.15 -0.44 -4.33
C HIS A 125 -16.34 -1.39 -4.42
N GLY A 126 -16.79 -1.90 -3.29
CA GLY A 126 -17.85 -2.92 -3.22
C GLY A 126 -17.32 -4.35 -3.30
N THR A 127 -16.00 -4.54 -3.35
CA THR A 127 -15.34 -5.85 -3.28
C THR A 127 -14.76 -6.09 -1.88
N PRO A 128 -14.31 -7.32 -1.56
CA PRO A 128 -13.69 -7.62 -0.27
C PRO A 128 -12.41 -6.84 0.03
N ALA A 129 -11.68 -6.38 -1.00
CA ALA A 129 -10.44 -5.62 -0.87
C ALA A 129 -10.49 -4.31 -1.68
N PRO A 130 -11.23 -3.28 -1.20
CA PRO A 130 -11.29 -1.99 -1.87
C PRO A 130 -9.96 -1.24 -1.76
N GLY A 131 -9.59 -0.52 -2.83
CA GLY A 131 -8.37 0.27 -2.92
C GLY A 131 -8.64 1.77 -2.90
N ILE A 132 -7.54 2.55 -2.87
CA ILE A 132 -7.60 4.01 -2.73
C ILE A 132 -7.96 4.70 -4.05
N ALA A 133 -7.39 4.26 -5.18
CA ALA A 133 -7.54 4.90 -6.49
C ALA A 133 -8.07 3.93 -7.57
N PRO A 134 -9.26 3.34 -7.38
CA PRO A 134 -9.78 2.22 -8.20
C PRO A 134 -10.00 2.58 -9.67
N LEU A 135 -10.12 3.87 -10.03
CA LEU A 135 -10.39 4.30 -11.41
C LEU A 135 -9.12 4.65 -12.19
N CYS A 136 -7.93 4.60 -11.57
CA CYS A 136 -6.67 4.79 -12.27
C CYS A 136 -6.32 3.58 -13.15
N THR A 137 -5.38 3.78 -14.07
CA THR A 137 -4.82 2.69 -14.91
C THR A 137 -3.51 2.22 -14.28
N ALA A 138 -3.29 0.91 -14.19
CA ALA A 138 -2.03 0.41 -13.67
C ALA A 138 -1.40 -0.73 -14.49
N LEU A 139 -0.08 -0.82 -14.34
CA LEU A 139 0.76 -1.88 -14.88
C LEU A 139 1.59 -2.49 -13.75
N ASN A 140 1.36 -3.75 -13.43
CA ASN A 140 2.27 -4.50 -12.58
C ASN A 140 3.51 -4.91 -13.39
N ILE A 141 4.68 -4.57 -12.88
CA ILE A 141 5.98 -4.95 -13.45
C ILE A 141 6.70 -5.80 -12.42
N PRO A 142 6.67 -7.12 -12.56
CA PRO A 142 7.37 -8.02 -11.65
C PRO A 142 8.88 -7.81 -11.69
N ILE A 143 9.53 -7.65 -10.52
CA ILE A 143 10.95 -7.30 -10.39
C ILE A 143 11.81 -8.41 -9.81
N SER A 144 11.22 -9.47 -9.27
CA SER A 144 11.91 -10.65 -8.77
C SER A 144 11.09 -11.90 -9.08
N PHE A 145 11.77 -13.00 -9.40
CA PHE A 145 11.13 -14.24 -9.82
C PHE A 145 11.72 -15.53 -9.28
N ALA A 146 12.97 -15.59 -8.95
CA ALA A 146 13.56 -16.83 -8.48
C ALA A 146 14.85 -16.60 -7.69
N ASN A 147 15.02 -17.37 -6.62
CA ASN A 147 16.26 -17.71 -5.91
C ASN A 147 17.24 -16.57 -5.51
N ASP A 148 16.88 -15.32 -5.73
CA ASP A 148 17.69 -14.19 -5.32
C ASP A 148 17.19 -13.66 -3.98
N ASP A 149 17.98 -13.75 -2.94
CA ASP A 149 17.73 -13.12 -1.65
C ASP A 149 17.66 -11.57 -1.77
N PHE A 150 18.06 -11.04 -2.93
CA PHE A 150 18.08 -9.62 -3.24
C PHE A 150 17.53 -9.33 -4.63
N ILE A 151 16.82 -8.22 -4.74
CA ILE A 151 16.35 -7.71 -6.03
C ILE A 151 17.54 -7.23 -6.84
N SER A 152 17.74 -7.79 -8.03
CA SER A 152 18.82 -7.36 -8.91
C SER A 152 18.69 -5.88 -9.28
N PRO A 153 19.71 -5.04 -9.05
CA PRO A 153 19.68 -3.64 -9.48
C PRO A 153 19.49 -3.47 -10.99
N ILE A 154 19.91 -4.43 -11.80
CA ILE A 154 19.73 -4.42 -13.26
C ILE A 154 18.25 -4.63 -13.60
N ASN A 155 17.59 -5.63 -12.99
CA ASN A 155 16.18 -5.91 -13.22
C ASN A 155 15.32 -4.73 -12.76
N LEU A 156 15.64 -4.15 -11.60
CA LEU A 156 14.95 -2.98 -11.08
C LEU A 156 15.13 -1.76 -12.00
N THR A 157 16.35 -1.53 -12.52
CA THR A 157 16.62 -0.48 -13.51
C THR A 157 15.80 -0.67 -14.77
N HIS A 158 15.73 -1.89 -15.27
CA HIS A 158 14.94 -2.21 -16.46
C HIS A 158 13.45 -2.00 -16.22
N ALA A 159 12.94 -2.40 -15.05
CA ALA A 159 11.55 -2.20 -14.66
C ALA A 159 11.18 -0.69 -14.59
N ILE A 160 12.07 0.15 -14.04
CA ILE A 160 11.90 1.61 -14.03
C ILE A 160 11.87 2.17 -15.45
N ASN A 161 12.78 1.73 -16.32
CA ASN A 161 12.78 2.15 -17.72
C ASN A 161 11.51 1.70 -18.45
N THR A 162 11.00 0.49 -18.16
CA THR A 162 9.72 -0.01 -18.70
C THR A 162 8.55 0.88 -18.23
N ALA A 163 8.51 1.26 -16.96
CA ALA A 163 7.50 2.16 -16.42
C ALA A 163 7.55 3.54 -17.11
N TRP A 164 8.75 4.07 -17.32
CA TRP A 164 8.97 5.31 -18.06
C TRP A 164 8.46 5.20 -19.50
N GLN A 165 8.85 4.17 -20.25
CA GLN A 165 8.41 3.94 -21.63
C GLN A 165 6.90 3.73 -21.75
N TRP A 166 6.27 3.12 -20.76
CA TRP A 166 4.82 2.98 -20.69
C TRP A 166 4.11 4.30 -20.41
N GLY A 167 4.85 5.33 -19.97
CA GLY A 167 4.33 6.66 -19.67
C GLY A 167 3.60 6.72 -18.33
N ALA A 168 4.15 6.09 -17.30
CA ALA A 168 3.64 6.18 -15.94
C ALA A 168 3.67 7.63 -15.43
N ASN A 169 2.65 8.01 -14.66
CA ASN A 169 2.66 9.25 -13.87
C ASN A 169 3.28 8.99 -12.49
N ILE A 170 3.06 7.77 -11.97
CA ILE A 170 3.54 7.34 -10.66
C ILE A 170 4.20 5.98 -10.80
N ILE A 171 5.36 5.82 -10.20
CA ILE A 171 6.04 4.53 -10.04
C ILE A 171 6.00 4.18 -8.55
N HIS A 172 5.26 3.14 -8.22
CA HIS A 172 5.27 2.52 -6.91
C HIS A 172 6.30 1.39 -6.91
N ILE A 173 7.30 1.47 -6.05
CA ILE A 173 8.32 0.42 -5.92
C ILE A 173 8.16 -0.22 -4.55
N ALA A 174 7.58 -1.42 -4.51
CA ALA A 174 7.31 -2.14 -3.27
C ALA A 174 8.50 -3.00 -2.82
N ALA A 175 9.70 -2.52 -3.06
CA ALA A 175 10.94 -3.24 -2.82
C ALA A 175 11.99 -2.35 -2.19
N CYS A 176 12.87 -3.00 -1.42
CA CYS A 176 14.02 -2.38 -0.80
C CYS A 176 15.25 -3.24 -1.13
N HIS A 177 16.23 -2.65 -1.79
CA HIS A 177 17.55 -3.26 -1.92
C HIS A 177 18.49 -2.59 -0.90
N PRO A 178 18.90 -3.29 0.18
CA PRO A 178 19.78 -2.71 1.18
C PRO A 178 21.15 -2.40 0.58
N THR A 179 21.67 -1.22 0.90
CA THR A 179 23.03 -0.84 0.54
C THR A 179 23.79 -0.37 1.77
N GLN A 180 24.91 -1.00 2.08
CA GLN A 180 25.71 -0.68 3.26
C GLN A 180 26.44 0.66 3.14
N THR A 181 26.64 1.15 1.92
CA THR A 181 27.42 2.36 1.65
C THR A 181 26.58 3.60 1.39
N GLY A 182 25.27 3.47 1.29
CA GLY A 182 24.37 4.55 0.85
C GLY A 182 24.58 4.97 -0.62
N VAL A 183 25.39 4.26 -1.37
CA VAL A 183 25.68 4.55 -2.79
C VAL A 183 24.81 3.67 -3.65
N ALA A 184 23.86 4.30 -4.38
CA ALA A 184 23.09 3.61 -5.40
C ALA A 184 23.96 3.36 -6.63
N PRO A 185 23.84 2.19 -7.30
CA PRO A 185 24.51 1.98 -8.57
C PRO A 185 24.15 3.08 -9.58
N ASP A 186 25.15 3.64 -10.25
CA ASP A 186 24.98 4.76 -11.20
C ASP A 186 23.86 4.54 -12.21
N LEU A 187 23.75 3.34 -12.75
CA LEU A 187 22.72 2.99 -13.74
C LEU A 187 21.33 3.17 -13.17
N PHE A 188 21.12 2.73 -11.94
CA PHE A 188 19.83 2.82 -11.24
C PHE A 188 19.49 4.27 -10.89
N ALA A 189 20.44 5.02 -10.32
CA ALA A 189 20.27 6.43 -10.02
C ALA A 189 19.92 7.27 -11.25
N ARG A 190 20.54 6.95 -12.42
CA ARG A 190 20.19 7.60 -13.69
C ARG A 190 18.78 7.29 -14.15
N ALA A 191 18.32 6.04 -14.02
CA ALA A 191 16.95 5.66 -14.38
C ALA A 191 15.92 6.39 -13.53
N VAL A 192 16.16 6.47 -12.21
CA VAL A 192 15.30 7.22 -11.29
C VAL A 192 15.28 8.71 -11.67
N LYS A 193 16.46 9.31 -11.89
CA LYS A 193 16.54 10.72 -12.29
C LYS A 193 15.81 10.97 -13.64
N GLN A 194 15.96 10.08 -14.60
CA GLN A 194 15.24 10.18 -15.88
C GLN A 194 13.73 10.22 -15.69
N CYS A 195 13.19 9.38 -14.81
CA CYS A 195 11.76 9.39 -14.49
C CYS A 195 11.33 10.73 -13.88
N GLN A 196 12.10 11.25 -12.94
CA GLN A 196 11.82 12.54 -12.31
C GLN A 196 11.89 13.71 -13.32
N ASP A 197 12.92 13.74 -14.16
CA ASP A 197 13.07 14.75 -15.23
C ASP A 197 11.91 14.69 -16.25
N ASN A 198 11.20 13.55 -16.33
CA ASN A 198 10.00 13.36 -17.15
C ASN A 198 8.69 13.44 -16.34
N ASN A 199 8.71 14.15 -15.22
CA ASN A 199 7.52 14.43 -14.41
C ASN A 199 6.83 13.17 -13.85
N MET A 200 7.60 12.16 -13.44
CA MET A 200 7.09 10.96 -12.80
C MET A 200 7.37 11.01 -11.30
N LEU A 201 6.35 10.72 -10.49
CA LEU A 201 6.48 10.57 -9.05
C LEU A 201 6.94 9.15 -8.71
N ILE A 202 7.92 9.04 -7.82
CA ILE A 202 8.36 7.74 -7.31
C ILE A 202 8.06 7.66 -5.82
N VAL A 203 7.37 6.60 -5.42
CA VAL A 203 7.00 6.30 -4.03
C VAL A 203 7.57 4.93 -3.65
N ALA A 204 8.25 4.84 -2.51
CA ALA A 204 8.86 3.61 -2.05
C ALA A 204 8.82 3.47 -0.52
N PRO A 205 8.76 2.23 0.03
CA PRO A 205 8.83 1.98 1.45
C PRO A 205 10.21 2.31 2.02
N GLY A 206 10.25 2.77 3.27
CA GLY A 206 11.51 3.03 3.98
C GLY A 206 12.29 1.77 4.37
N GLY A 207 11.62 0.60 4.41
CA GLY A 207 12.20 -0.65 4.87
C GLY A 207 11.86 -0.99 6.33
N ASN A 208 12.10 -2.25 6.71
CA ASN A 208 11.62 -2.82 7.98
C ASN A 208 12.77 -3.35 8.86
N ASP A 209 13.96 -2.73 8.83
CA ASP A 209 15.20 -3.25 9.41
C ASP A 209 15.54 -2.65 10.78
N LYS A 210 14.62 -1.88 11.38
CA LYS A 210 14.67 -1.29 12.75
C LYS A 210 15.64 -0.12 12.93
N GLY A 211 16.28 0.38 11.89
CA GLY A 211 17.30 1.41 12.06
C GLY A 211 17.50 2.31 10.86
N GLU A 212 18.65 2.94 10.83
CA GLU A 212 19.11 3.62 9.64
C GLU A 212 19.49 2.57 8.60
N CYS A 213 18.63 2.41 7.61
CA CYS A 213 18.85 1.52 6.48
C CYS A 213 18.95 2.33 5.19
N TRP A 214 19.91 1.95 4.38
CA TRP A 214 20.15 2.57 3.10
C TRP A 214 19.43 1.77 2.00
N CYS A 215 18.10 1.87 1.98
CA CYS A 215 17.29 1.18 0.96
C CYS A 215 17.26 1.94 -0.36
N ILE A 216 17.60 1.27 -1.44
CA ILE A 216 17.33 1.74 -2.80
C ILE A 216 15.92 1.28 -3.19
N PRO A 217 15.01 2.15 -3.67
CA PRO A 217 15.26 3.53 -4.16
C PRO A 217 15.09 4.62 -3.11
N SER A 218 14.65 4.30 -1.90
CA SER A 218 14.21 5.29 -0.90
C SER A 218 15.26 6.32 -0.51
N ILE A 219 16.56 5.98 -0.59
CA ILE A 219 17.63 6.93 -0.33
C ILE A 219 17.84 7.97 -1.44
N LEU A 220 17.29 7.72 -2.64
CA LEU A 220 17.54 8.59 -3.79
C LEU A 220 16.77 9.91 -3.69
N PRO A 221 17.35 11.02 -4.15
CA PRO A 221 16.68 12.31 -4.18
C PRO A 221 15.35 12.24 -4.95
N GLY A 222 14.34 12.99 -4.49
CA GLY A 222 13.04 13.10 -5.15
C GLY A 222 12.11 11.87 -5.02
N VAL A 223 12.57 10.78 -4.41
CA VAL A 223 11.71 9.65 -4.05
C VAL A 223 10.97 9.97 -2.76
N ILE A 224 9.65 9.78 -2.72
CA ILE A 224 8.91 9.83 -1.46
C ILE A 224 9.17 8.53 -0.70
N THR A 225 9.86 8.63 0.42
CA THR A 225 10.06 7.52 1.34
C THR A 225 8.87 7.38 2.28
N VAL A 226 8.33 6.18 2.46
CA VAL A 226 7.17 5.97 3.32
C VAL A 226 7.53 5.09 4.51
N GLY A 227 7.43 5.64 5.71
CA GLY A 227 7.49 4.92 6.97
C GLY A 227 6.12 4.42 7.42
N ALA A 228 6.10 3.46 8.35
CA ALA A 228 4.88 2.82 8.81
C ALA A 228 4.49 3.27 10.22
N MET A 229 3.21 3.66 10.37
CA MET A 229 2.55 3.95 11.64
C MET A 229 1.65 2.79 12.06
N ARG A 230 1.53 2.59 13.37
CA ARG A 230 0.55 1.72 14.00
C ARG A 230 -0.82 2.41 14.10
N ASP A 231 -1.86 1.63 14.34
CA ASP A 231 -3.24 2.15 14.52
C ASP A 231 -3.37 3.06 15.74
N ASP A 232 -2.49 2.91 16.75
CA ASP A 232 -2.43 3.78 17.94
C ASP A 232 -1.67 5.10 17.71
N GLY A 233 -1.21 5.34 16.48
CA GLY A 233 -0.49 6.54 16.09
C GLY A 233 0.99 6.56 16.44
N GLN A 234 1.56 5.44 16.92
CA GLN A 234 3.00 5.26 17.14
C GLN A 234 3.71 4.80 15.87
N PRO A 235 4.94 5.22 15.60
CA PRO A 235 5.74 4.62 14.53
C PRO A 235 6.07 3.17 14.87
N PHE A 236 6.09 2.31 13.87
CA PHE A 236 6.59 0.95 14.08
C PHE A 236 8.09 0.96 14.38
N LYS A 237 8.52 0.18 15.39
CA LYS A 237 9.94 0.03 15.75
C LYS A 237 10.78 -0.62 14.64
N PHE A 238 10.17 -1.33 13.72
CA PHE A 238 10.86 -1.89 12.55
C PHE A 238 11.02 -0.86 11.41
N SER A 239 10.18 0.19 11.36
CA SER A 239 10.24 1.19 10.29
C SER A 239 11.58 1.90 10.30
N ASN A 240 12.27 1.89 9.17
CA ASN A 240 13.54 2.59 9.02
C ASN A 240 13.35 4.11 9.05
N TYR A 241 14.36 4.83 9.57
CA TYR A 241 14.29 6.26 9.79
C TYR A 241 15.70 6.90 9.71
N GLY A 242 15.79 8.20 9.91
CA GLY A 242 17.04 8.94 9.96
C GLY A 242 17.68 9.23 8.60
N GLY A 243 18.88 9.78 8.61
CA GLY A 243 19.69 10.05 7.43
C GLY A 243 18.91 10.78 6.31
N GLU A 244 19.04 10.28 5.10
CA GLU A 244 18.39 10.83 3.91
C GLU A 244 16.85 10.75 3.96
N TYR A 245 16.27 9.89 4.78
CA TYR A 245 14.80 9.75 4.88
C TYR A 245 14.16 10.94 5.59
N GLN A 246 14.87 11.56 6.54
CA GLN A 246 14.32 12.54 7.46
C GLN A 246 13.68 13.73 6.75
N ASN A 247 14.20 14.15 5.62
CA ASN A 247 13.78 15.36 4.90
C ASN A 247 12.93 15.08 3.64
N LYS A 248 12.61 13.83 3.36
CA LYS A 248 11.87 13.43 2.15
C LYS A 248 10.90 12.26 2.38
N GLY A 249 10.71 11.89 3.64
CA GLY A 249 9.85 10.80 4.03
C GLY A 249 8.61 11.25 4.78
N VAL A 250 7.53 10.49 4.63
CA VAL A 250 6.27 10.68 5.33
C VAL A 250 5.83 9.37 5.97
N MET A 251 5.19 9.47 7.14
CA MET A 251 4.62 8.32 7.83
C MET A 251 3.18 8.09 7.38
N ALA A 252 2.81 6.85 7.04
CA ALA A 252 1.44 6.48 6.73
C ALA A 252 1.01 5.24 7.54
N ASN A 253 -0.29 4.99 7.63
CA ASN A 253 -0.80 3.78 8.30
C ASN A 253 -0.17 2.54 7.64
N GLY A 254 0.43 1.69 8.43
CA GLY A 254 1.09 0.47 7.99
C GLY A 254 0.76 -0.73 8.87
N GLU A 255 -0.33 -0.64 9.65
CA GLU A 255 -0.87 -1.70 10.47
C GLU A 255 -2.26 -2.11 10.01
N ASN A 256 -2.56 -3.40 10.04
CA ASN A 256 -3.88 -3.95 9.72
C ASN A 256 -4.43 -3.52 8.34
N ILE A 257 -3.55 -3.29 7.37
CA ILE A 257 -3.95 -2.89 6.02
C ILE A 257 -4.60 -4.06 5.31
N LEU A 258 -5.86 -3.87 4.93
CA LEU A 258 -6.65 -4.88 4.22
C LEU A 258 -6.24 -4.94 2.76
N GLY A 259 -6.01 -6.14 2.25
CA GLY A 259 -5.67 -6.38 0.85
C GLY A 259 -6.09 -7.77 0.38
N ALA A 260 -6.09 -7.98 -0.93
CA ALA A 260 -6.40 -9.27 -1.55
C ALA A 260 -5.25 -10.27 -1.42
N GLN A 261 -5.58 -11.55 -1.53
CA GLN A 261 -4.63 -12.66 -1.60
C GLN A 261 -4.78 -13.39 -2.94
N PRO A 262 -3.69 -13.99 -3.48
CA PRO A 262 -3.80 -14.84 -4.66
C PRO A 262 -4.62 -16.10 -4.36
N GLY A 263 -5.36 -16.58 -5.34
CA GLY A 263 -6.10 -17.84 -5.29
C GLY A 263 -7.35 -17.85 -4.41
N THR A 264 -7.69 -16.77 -3.72
CA THR A 264 -8.87 -16.67 -2.86
C THR A 264 -9.52 -15.30 -2.91
N GLU A 265 -10.82 -15.22 -2.58
CA GLU A 265 -11.54 -13.96 -2.39
C GLU A 265 -11.53 -13.47 -0.93
N GLU A 266 -10.97 -14.27 0.00
CA GLU A 266 -10.82 -13.84 1.38
C GLU A 266 -9.67 -12.84 1.50
N PRO A 267 -9.92 -11.60 1.96
CA PRO A 267 -8.85 -10.62 2.12
C PRO A 267 -8.02 -10.91 3.36
N ILE A 268 -6.77 -10.45 3.34
CA ILE A 268 -5.86 -10.52 4.49
C ILE A 268 -5.48 -9.13 4.98
N ARG A 269 -5.09 -9.04 6.26
CA ARG A 269 -4.52 -7.83 6.85
C ARG A 269 -3.04 -8.01 7.09
N GLU A 270 -2.27 -7.09 6.54
CA GLU A 270 -0.82 -7.11 6.63
C GLU A 270 -0.29 -5.82 7.26
N LYS A 271 1.00 -5.83 7.60
CA LYS A 271 1.70 -4.69 8.17
C LYS A 271 3.11 -4.54 7.59
N GLY A 272 3.56 -3.31 7.51
CA GLY A 272 4.90 -2.99 7.03
C GLY A 272 4.96 -1.64 6.34
N THR A 273 6.16 -1.17 6.06
CA THR A 273 6.36 0.02 5.24
C THR A 273 5.88 -0.21 3.80
N SER A 274 5.93 -1.46 3.31
CA SER A 274 5.34 -1.85 2.03
C SER A 274 3.82 -1.77 2.02
N CYS A 275 3.14 -1.90 3.18
CA CYS A 275 1.69 -1.69 3.28
C CYS A 275 1.32 -0.21 3.42
N ALA A 276 2.21 0.61 3.97
CA ALA A 276 2.03 2.05 4.09
C ALA A 276 2.25 2.80 2.76
N ALA A 277 3.25 2.40 1.98
CA ALA A 277 3.62 3.05 0.72
C ALA A 277 2.50 3.07 -0.34
N PRO A 278 1.70 2.00 -0.56
CA PRO A 278 0.59 2.03 -1.50
C PRO A 278 -0.51 3.04 -1.12
N ILE A 279 -0.67 3.38 0.16
CA ILE A 279 -1.59 4.42 0.59
C ILE A 279 -1.13 5.78 0.03
N VAL A 280 0.16 6.11 0.19
CA VAL A 280 0.72 7.36 -0.35
C VAL A 280 0.65 7.37 -1.89
N THR A 281 0.89 6.23 -2.53
CA THR A 281 0.75 6.08 -3.99
C THR A 281 -0.68 6.34 -4.45
N GLY A 282 -1.66 5.73 -3.82
CA GLY A 282 -3.08 5.92 -4.13
C GLY A 282 -3.52 7.37 -3.93
N ILE A 283 -3.13 8.00 -2.82
CA ILE A 283 -3.42 9.42 -2.57
C ILE A 283 -2.75 10.32 -3.61
N SER A 284 -1.49 10.05 -3.97
CA SER A 284 -0.81 10.77 -5.06
C SER A 284 -1.58 10.69 -6.38
N ALA A 285 -2.11 9.51 -6.70
CA ALA A 285 -2.92 9.30 -7.90
C ALA A 285 -4.26 10.06 -7.84
N LEU A 286 -4.89 10.13 -6.68
CA LEU A 286 -6.09 10.96 -6.49
C LEU A 286 -5.78 12.45 -6.65
N LEU A 287 -4.67 12.93 -6.09
CA LEU A 287 -4.24 14.33 -6.23
C LEU A 287 -3.94 14.70 -7.70
N MET A 288 -3.24 13.83 -8.44
CA MET A 288 -3.03 14.01 -9.89
C MET A 288 -4.34 13.96 -10.67
N SER A 289 -5.29 13.12 -10.25
CA SER A 289 -6.63 13.06 -10.87
C SER A 289 -7.40 14.38 -10.67
N MET A 290 -7.22 15.02 -9.51
CA MET A 290 -7.79 16.35 -9.25
C MET A 290 -7.19 17.43 -10.15
N GLN A 291 -5.88 17.40 -10.41
CA GLN A 291 -5.26 18.31 -11.39
C GLN A 291 -5.92 18.15 -12.77
N LEU A 292 -6.13 16.92 -13.24
CA LEU A 292 -6.82 16.66 -14.51
C LEU A 292 -8.27 17.15 -14.52
N GLN A 293 -9.01 17.03 -13.42
CA GLN A 293 -10.38 17.56 -13.31
C GLN A 293 -10.43 19.09 -13.37
N ARG A 294 -9.37 19.76 -12.96
CA ARG A 294 -9.20 21.21 -13.04
C ARG A 294 -8.68 21.67 -14.40
N GLY A 295 -8.45 20.76 -15.34
CA GLY A 295 -7.88 21.04 -16.65
C GLY A 295 -6.36 21.25 -16.65
N GLU A 296 -5.70 20.91 -15.54
CA GLU A 296 -4.25 20.99 -15.38
C GLU A 296 -3.58 19.70 -15.86
N GLN A 297 -2.30 19.76 -16.23
CA GLN A 297 -1.51 18.54 -16.43
C GLN A 297 -1.06 17.99 -15.08
N PRO A 298 -0.98 16.64 -14.91
CA PRO A 298 -0.41 16.04 -13.72
C PRO A 298 1.00 16.58 -13.48
N ASN A 299 1.28 17.01 -12.26
CA ASN A 299 2.58 17.57 -11.87
C ASN A 299 3.11 16.78 -10.66
N ALA A 300 4.08 15.94 -10.92
CA ALA A 300 4.66 15.03 -9.92
C ALA A 300 5.32 15.79 -8.77
N GLU A 301 6.07 16.85 -9.06
CA GLU A 301 6.77 17.62 -8.05
C GLU A 301 5.78 18.40 -7.18
N ALA A 302 4.75 19.02 -7.75
CA ALA A 302 3.72 19.72 -6.98
C ALA A 302 2.98 18.76 -6.04
N VAL A 303 2.69 17.52 -6.47
CA VAL A 303 2.08 16.49 -5.60
C VAL A 303 3.04 16.04 -4.52
N ARG A 304 4.32 15.84 -4.85
CA ARG A 304 5.36 15.49 -3.87
C ARG A 304 5.47 16.56 -2.79
N GLU A 305 5.60 17.82 -3.18
CA GLU A 305 5.70 18.97 -2.27
C GLU A 305 4.43 19.09 -1.41
N ALA A 306 3.25 18.93 -1.99
CA ALA A 306 1.99 18.99 -1.24
C ALA A 306 1.93 17.92 -0.15
N ILE A 307 2.35 16.68 -0.43
CA ILE A 307 2.37 15.59 0.54
C ILE A 307 3.39 15.87 1.66
N LEU A 308 4.63 16.23 1.29
CA LEU A 308 5.71 16.41 2.25
C LEU A 308 5.51 17.67 3.12
N ASN A 309 5.14 18.80 2.51
CA ASN A 309 4.99 20.08 3.20
C ASN A 309 3.72 20.16 4.05
N SER A 310 2.73 19.29 3.81
CA SER A 310 1.52 19.20 4.64
C SER A 310 1.64 18.18 5.77
N ALA A 311 2.70 17.36 5.79
CA ALA A 311 2.87 16.33 6.81
C ALA A 311 2.75 16.91 8.23
N ILE A 312 2.02 16.22 9.09
CA ILE A 312 1.81 16.65 10.48
C ILE A 312 2.96 16.09 11.33
N PRO A 313 3.86 16.93 11.86
CA PRO A 313 4.92 16.46 12.74
C PRO A 313 4.36 15.66 13.92
N CYS A 314 5.06 14.61 14.32
CA CYS A 314 4.70 13.89 15.53
C CYS A 314 4.94 14.76 16.77
N ASN A 315 3.98 14.73 17.68
CA ASN A 315 4.14 15.39 18.98
C ASN A 315 5.09 14.51 19.84
N PRO A 316 6.27 15.05 20.28
CA PRO A 316 7.19 14.29 21.10
C PRO A 316 6.64 13.85 22.46
N GLU A 317 5.55 14.50 22.95
CA GLU A 317 4.89 14.11 24.18
C GLU A 317 3.94 12.91 24.02
N GLU A 318 3.51 12.62 22.77
CA GLU A 318 2.55 11.57 22.45
C GLU A 318 3.20 10.33 21.82
N VAL A 319 4.44 10.46 21.32
CA VAL A 319 5.14 9.41 20.57
C VAL A 319 6.39 8.98 21.31
N GLU A 320 6.54 7.65 21.52
CA GLU A 320 7.67 7.09 22.28
C GLU A 320 9.04 7.35 21.60
N GLU A 321 9.10 7.29 20.27
CA GLU A 321 10.32 7.45 19.47
C GLU A 321 10.08 8.47 18.34
N PRO A 322 9.99 9.79 18.65
CA PRO A 322 9.60 10.82 17.68
C PRO A 322 10.59 10.97 16.50
N GLU A 323 11.86 10.59 16.68
CA GLU A 323 12.87 10.58 15.63
C GLU A 323 12.54 9.63 14.48
N ARG A 324 11.67 8.63 14.70
CA ARG A 324 11.20 7.70 13.66
C ARG A 324 10.11 8.30 12.77
N CYS A 325 9.58 9.46 13.13
CA CYS A 325 8.41 10.04 12.44
C CYS A 325 8.73 10.72 11.11
N LEU A 326 9.97 10.69 10.63
CA LEU A 326 10.39 11.37 9.39
C LEU A 326 9.95 12.86 9.42
N LEU A 327 9.34 13.38 8.34
CA LEU A 327 8.74 14.72 8.34
C LEU A 327 7.44 14.79 9.17
N GLY A 328 6.75 13.68 9.31
CA GLY A 328 5.49 13.59 10.04
C GLY A 328 4.49 12.63 9.39
N LYS A 329 3.27 12.64 9.92
CA LYS A 329 2.15 11.81 9.48
C LYS A 329 1.54 12.35 8.19
N LEU A 330 1.16 11.47 7.27
CA LEU A 330 0.43 11.82 6.05
C LEU A 330 -0.82 12.64 6.38
N ASN A 331 -0.95 13.79 5.73
CA ASN A 331 -2.06 14.71 5.91
C ASN A 331 -2.80 14.92 4.59
N ILE A 332 -3.77 14.07 4.31
CA ILE A 332 -4.52 14.11 3.04
C ILE A 332 -5.27 15.44 2.85
N PRO A 333 -6.00 15.98 3.86
CA PRO A 333 -6.66 17.28 3.71
C PRO A 333 -5.67 18.42 3.48
N GLY A 334 -4.53 18.40 4.17
CA GLY A 334 -3.49 19.42 4.00
C GLY A 334 -2.83 19.36 2.62
N ALA A 335 -2.50 18.16 2.13
CA ALA A 335 -1.94 17.98 0.79
C ALA A 335 -2.93 18.45 -0.29
N PHE A 336 -4.20 18.10 -0.15
CA PHE A 336 -5.25 18.58 -1.05
C PHE A 336 -5.34 20.11 -1.05
N GLN A 337 -5.35 20.72 0.14
CA GLN A 337 -5.43 22.18 0.28
C GLN A 337 -4.21 22.88 -0.34
N LEU A 338 -2.99 22.37 -0.10
CA LEU A 338 -1.78 22.95 -0.69
C LEU A 338 -1.79 22.87 -2.22
N LEU A 339 -2.27 21.73 -2.75
CA LEU A 339 -2.28 21.51 -4.20
C LEU A 339 -3.38 22.31 -4.93
N THR A 340 -4.55 22.45 -4.32
CA THR A 340 -5.75 22.98 -4.99
C THR A 340 -6.15 24.38 -4.54
N GLY A 341 -5.69 24.82 -3.37
CA GLY A 341 -6.18 26.01 -2.68
C GLY A 341 -7.54 25.84 -2.01
N GLU A 342 -8.19 24.67 -2.17
CA GLU A 342 -9.50 24.36 -1.61
C GLU A 342 -9.36 23.55 -0.31
N ARG A 343 -10.43 23.51 0.49
CA ARG A 343 -10.51 22.63 1.66
C ARG A 343 -11.39 21.42 1.35
N LEU A 344 -11.02 20.26 1.87
CA LEU A 344 -11.91 19.10 1.92
C LEU A 344 -12.97 19.36 3.01
N GLU A 345 -14.25 19.30 2.61
CA GLU A 345 -15.36 19.43 3.57
C GLU A 345 -15.32 18.28 4.58
N PRO A 346 -15.63 18.54 5.86
CA PRO A 346 -15.79 17.48 6.85
C PRO A 346 -16.83 16.48 6.36
N HIS A 347 -16.53 15.19 6.42
CA HIS A 347 -17.51 14.17 6.13
C HIS A 347 -18.54 14.17 7.27
N LEU A 348 -19.70 14.81 7.06
CA LEU A 348 -20.84 14.67 7.95
C LEU A 348 -21.30 13.22 7.83
N GLN A 349 -20.97 12.39 8.82
CA GLN A 349 -21.65 11.11 8.96
C GLN A 349 -23.14 11.39 9.00
N PRO A 350 -24.00 10.71 8.21
CA PRO A 350 -25.42 10.86 8.36
C PRO A 350 -25.74 10.57 9.82
N LEU A 351 -26.39 11.54 10.51
CA LEU A 351 -26.88 11.36 11.85
C LEU A 351 -27.65 10.03 11.84
N SER A 352 -27.13 9.04 12.57
CA SER A 352 -27.88 7.83 12.84
C SER A 352 -29.19 8.27 13.46
N TYR A 353 -30.28 8.14 12.71
CA TYR A 353 -31.62 8.33 13.21
C TYR A 353 -31.77 7.37 14.39
N GLN A 354 -31.57 7.86 15.61
CA GLN A 354 -32.01 7.15 16.80
C GLN A 354 -33.53 7.07 16.66
N GLY A 355 -33.99 5.84 16.46
CA GLY A 355 -35.35 5.53 16.21
C GLY A 355 -36.29 6.26 17.19
N VAL A 356 -37.23 6.99 16.60
CA VAL A 356 -38.43 7.40 17.31
C VAL A 356 -39.06 6.08 17.81
N GLN A 357 -39.04 5.87 19.11
CA GLN A 357 -39.79 4.79 19.75
C GLN A 357 -41.26 5.01 19.37
N GLU A 358 -41.80 4.13 18.54
CA GLU A 358 -43.27 4.07 18.33
C GLU A 358 -43.93 3.89 19.68
N PRO A 359 -44.97 4.69 20.02
CA PRO A 359 -45.70 4.51 21.24
C PRO A 359 -46.42 3.16 21.23
N HIS A 360 -46.14 2.31 22.21
CA HIS A 360 -46.81 1.05 22.40
C HIS A 360 -48.32 1.27 22.40
N PRO A 361 -49.14 0.51 21.63
CA PRO A 361 -50.56 0.56 21.72
C PRO A 361 -51.03 0.08 23.10
N ARG A 362 -51.81 0.89 23.80
CA ARG A 362 -52.44 0.51 25.06
C ARG A 362 -53.43 -0.66 24.83
N PRO A 363 -53.44 -1.65 25.72
CA PRO A 363 -54.44 -2.74 25.61
C PRO A 363 -55.84 -2.17 25.88
N LEU A 364 -56.76 -2.44 24.94
CA LEU A 364 -58.20 -2.17 25.13
C LEU A 364 -58.75 -3.10 26.20
N SER A 365 -59.19 -2.52 27.33
CA SER A 365 -59.96 -3.22 28.36
C SER A 365 -61.40 -3.50 27.84
N TYR A 366 -61.70 -4.75 27.60
CA TYR A 366 -63.09 -5.19 27.41
C TYR A 366 -63.79 -5.20 28.75
N GLN A 367 -64.71 -4.26 28.97
CA GLN A 367 -65.71 -4.40 30.01
C GLN A 367 -66.91 -5.15 29.43
N GLY A 368 -67.13 -6.35 29.97
CA GLY A 368 -68.36 -7.09 29.70
C GLY A 368 -69.58 -6.40 30.24
N VAL A 369 -70.65 -6.46 29.41
CA VAL A 369 -71.99 -6.12 29.87
C VAL A 369 -72.80 -7.42 29.82
N GLN A 370 -73.52 -7.64 30.93
CA GLN A 370 -74.45 -8.73 31.16
C GLN A 370 -75.54 -8.89 30.10
#